data_75f4fb20c78bbe0e52c89f786265433b
#
_entry.id   75f4fb20c78bbe0e52c89f786265433b
#
_cell.length_a   1.000
_cell.length_b   1.000
_cell.length_c   1.000
_cell.angle_alpha   90.00
_cell.angle_beta   90.00
_cell.angle_gamma   90.00
#
_symmetry.space_group_name_H-M   'P 1'
#
loop_
_entity.id
_entity.type
_entity.pdbx_description
1 polymer ?
#
loop_
_entity_poly.entity_id
_entity_poly.type
_entity_poly.pdbx_seq_one_letter_code
_entity_poly.pdbx_strand_id
1 'polypeptide(L)'
;MDYYDVIIVGAGPAGSTLARALEGAGKQVLIIDKAEFPRDKTCAGWVTPAVLASLDIDANEYGNGRTLQPIRRFRIGMMGQDAVENNHGEVVSYGIRRCELDDYLLGRVSCTKQLGTPVKSITRDNGNWVINEQWQAPLLVGAGGHFCPVARQLGNGPGKHETVVAAKEVEFEMTPEQARSCEARGDTPELWFCRDLKGYAWVFRKGSYLNIGLGREDNHRLTDHLEAFVEDMKQAGRIPADLPGRFKGHAYLLYAHANRPLVDDGVLLIGDAAGLAYTQSGEGIRPAIESALMAAKVIQEAPDYSAISLQSYGEQIATRFGNRASEQEYGFDLPEWLKQPIASTLMRSHWFTRKVVTEKWFLHQQVPPLDVAV
;
A
#
# COMPACT_ATOMS: atom_id res chain seq x y z
N MET A 1 4.54 -9.30 33.33
CA MET A 1 4.51 -9.06 31.86
C MET A 1 3.73 -10.20 31.24
N ASP A 2 2.75 -9.86 30.40
CA ASP A 2 1.97 -10.88 29.68
C ASP A 2 2.83 -11.48 28.57
N TYR A 3 2.77 -12.81 28.44
CA TYR A 3 3.55 -13.54 27.45
C TYR A 3 2.70 -13.92 26.24
N TYR A 4 3.28 -13.78 25.05
CA TYR A 4 2.72 -14.19 23.77
C TYR A 4 3.78 -14.93 22.97
N ASP A 5 3.37 -15.73 21.98
CA ASP A 5 4.31 -16.36 21.03
C ASP A 5 4.76 -15.36 19.96
N VAL A 6 3.86 -14.47 19.55
CA VAL A 6 4.10 -13.45 18.53
C VAL A 6 3.47 -12.12 18.92
N ILE A 7 4.23 -11.04 18.87
CA ILE A 7 3.70 -9.67 18.97
C ILE A 7 3.80 -9.01 17.59
N ILE A 8 2.67 -8.51 17.08
CA ILE A 8 2.56 -7.80 15.81
C ILE A 8 2.32 -6.31 16.10
N VAL A 9 3.21 -5.45 15.62
CA VAL A 9 3.11 -3.99 15.79
C VAL A 9 2.59 -3.37 14.50
N GLY A 10 1.30 -2.98 14.53
CA GLY A 10 0.52 -2.44 13.43
C GLY A 10 -0.65 -3.34 13.05
N ALA A 11 -1.88 -2.81 13.10
CA ALA A 11 -3.14 -3.51 12.79
C ALA A 11 -3.70 -3.14 11.40
N GLY A 12 -2.85 -2.64 10.49
CA GLY A 12 -3.20 -2.43 9.08
C GLY A 12 -3.29 -3.74 8.30
N PRO A 13 -3.44 -3.68 6.95
CA PRO A 13 -3.62 -4.88 6.12
C PRO A 13 -2.57 -5.98 6.35
N ALA A 14 -1.29 -5.61 6.52
CA ALA A 14 -0.23 -6.58 6.78
C ALA A 14 -0.41 -7.28 8.13
N GLY A 15 -0.58 -6.52 9.22
CA GLY A 15 -0.68 -7.10 10.57
C GLY A 15 -1.95 -7.90 10.76
N SER A 16 -3.10 -7.41 10.29
CA SER A 16 -4.38 -8.13 10.36
C SER A 16 -4.35 -9.41 9.53
N THR A 17 -3.73 -9.40 8.34
CA THR A 17 -3.58 -10.60 7.51
C THR A 17 -2.68 -11.63 8.19
N LEU A 18 -1.53 -11.20 8.75
CA LEU A 18 -0.64 -12.10 9.46
C LEU A 18 -1.33 -12.75 10.67
N ALA A 19 -2.00 -11.94 11.48
CA ALA A 19 -2.70 -12.47 12.67
C ALA A 19 -3.80 -13.47 12.28
N ARG A 20 -4.57 -13.18 11.22
CA ARG A 20 -5.57 -14.09 10.68
C ARG A 20 -4.95 -15.39 10.19
N ALA A 21 -3.84 -15.32 9.47
CA ALA A 21 -3.15 -16.50 8.93
C ALA A 21 -2.47 -17.35 10.03
N LEU A 22 -2.23 -16.81 11.21
CA LEU A 22 -1.71 -17.53 12.37
C LEU A 22 -2.82 -18.15 13.25
N GLU A 23 -4.09 -17.87 12.97
CA GLU A 23 -5.20 -18.50 13.65
C GLU A 23 -5.20 -20.02 13.38
N GLY A 24 -5.45 -20.81 14.41
CA GLY A 24 -5.38 -22.26 14.29
C GLY A 24 -3.97 -22.87 14.38
N ALA A 25 -2.91 -22.07 14.33
CA ALA A 25 -1.53 -22.53 14.51
C ALA A 25 -1.14 -22.78 15.97
N GLY A 26 -2.08 -22.67 16.90
CA GLY A 26 -1.84 -22.88 18.33
C GLY A 26 -0.98 -21.81 19.02
N LYS A 27 -0.78 -20.67 18.37
CA LYS A 27 0.07 -19.57 18.87
C LYS A 27 -0.78 -18.48 19.54
N GLN A 28 -0.27 -17.95 20.65
CA GLN A 28 -0.83 -16.77 21.29
C GLN A 28 -0.29 -15.52 20.60
N VAL A 29 -1.15 -14.81 19.90
CA VAL A 29 -0.80 -13.61 19.12
C VAL A 29 -1.36 -12.35 19.78
N LEU A 30 -0.54 -11.32 19.88
CA LEU A 30 -0.93 -9.97 20.25
C LEU A 30 -0.75 -9.01 19.10
N ILE A 31 -1.79 -8.26 18.73
CA ILE A 31 -1.67 -7.09 17.85
C ILE A 31 -1.69 -5.80 18.69
N ILE A 32 -0.74 -4.90 18.41
CA ILE A 32 -0.68 -3.55 19.01
C ILE A 32 -0.77 -2.50 17.89
N ASP A 33 -1.69 -1.55 18.01
CA ASP A 33 -1.73 -0.39 17.12
C ASP A 33 -1.94 0.90 17.92
N LYS A 34 -1.29 1.99 17.48
CA LYS A 34 -1.43 3.32 18.09
C LYS A 34 -2.80 3.96 17.87
N ALA A 35 -3.54 3.49 16.88
CA ALA A 35 -4.87 4.00 16.52
C ALA A 35 -5.98 3.08 16.97
N GLU A 36 -7.13 3.66 17.28
CA GLU A 36 -8.42 2.97 17.34
C GLU A 36 -8.95 2.75 15.91
N PHE A 37 -9.79 1.71 15.71
CA PHE A 37 -10.40 1.40 14.42
C PHE A 37 -11.92 1.56 14.51
N PRO A 38 -12.60 1.98 13.41
CA PRO A 38 -12.05 2.34 12.09
C PRO A 38 -11.20 3.61 12.14
N ARG A 39 -10.11 3.65 11.38
CA ARG A 39 -9.22 4.79 11.28
C ARG A 39 -9.00 5.24 9.85
N ASP A 40 -8.79 6.51 9.67
CA ASP A 40 -8.40 7.08 8.40
C ASP A 40 -6.93 6.74 8.06
N LYS A 41 -6.67 6.49 6.77
CA LYS A 41 -5.33 6.19 6.24
C LYS A 41 -5.20 6.72 4.83
N THR A 42 -4.27 7.64 4.63
CA THR A 42 -3.91 8.18 3.31
C THR A 42 -3.61 7.08 2.32
N CYS A 43 -4.39 6.97 1.24
CA CYS A 43 -4.27 5.97 0.17
C CYS A 43 -5.33 6.24 -0.90
N ALA A 44 -5.00 6.11 -2.19
CA ALA A 44 -6.00 6.16 -3.26
C ALA A 44 -7.16 5.17 -3.06
N GLY A 45 -6.94 4.12 -2.26
CA GLY A 45 -7.97 3.14 -1.92
C GLY A 45 -8.37 2.29 -3.11
N TRP A 46 -7.44 1.45 -3.57
CA TRP A 46 -7.61 0.62 -4.74
C TRP A 46 -7.04 -0.78 -4.51
N VAL A 47 -7.79 -1.80 -4.91
CA VAL A 47 -7.40 -3.21 -4.80
C VAL A 47 -7.75 -3.98 -6.07
N THR A 48 -6.96 -5.01 -6.38
CA THR A 48 -7.24 -5.92 -7.48
C THR A 48 -8.04 -7.13 -7.02
N PRO A 49 -8.71 -7.89 -7.92
CA PRO A 49 -9.35 -9.15 -7.57
C PRO A 49 -8.40 -10.15 -6.90
N ALA A 50 -7.12 -10.13 -7.26
CA ALA A 50 -6.09 -10.97 -6.64
C ALA A 50 -5.94 -10.70 -5.14
N VAL A 51 -6.10 -9.46 -4.70
CA VAL A 51 -6.07 -9.09 -3.28
C VAL A 51 -7.25 -9.72 -2.53
N LEU A 52 -8.46 -9.63 -3.08
CA LEU A 52 -9.65 -10.23 -2.48
C LEU A 52 -9.52 -11.75 -2.41
N ALA A 53 -9.03 -12.37 -3.48
CA ALA A 53 -8.78 -13.82 -3.53
C ALA A 53 -7.75 -14.27 -2.48
N SER A 54 -6.62 -13.56 -2.33
CA SER A 54 -5.59 -13.88 -1.33
C SER A 54 -6.10 -13.73 0.12
N LEU A 55 -7.17 -12.98 0.34
CA LEU A 55 -7.80 -12.75 1.64
C LEU A 55 -9.03 -13.62 1.88
N ASP A 56 -9.40 -14.47 0.92
CA ASP A 56 -10.67 -15.21 0.95
C ASP A 56 -11.86 -14.27 1.24
N ILE A 57 -11.98 -13.21 0.42
CA ILE A 57 -13.05 -12.23 0.52
C ILE A 57 -13.95 -12.32 -0.71
N ASP A 58 -15.23 -12.66 -0.49
CA ASP A 58 -16.26 -12.51 -1.53
C ASP A 58 -16.58 -11.02 -1.73
N ALA A 59 -16.48 -10.56 -2.99
CA ALA A 59 -16.68 -9.17 -3.35
C ALA A 59 -18.11 -8.67 -3.04
N ASN A 60 -19.13 -9.54 -3.21
CA ASN A 60 -20.52 -9.16 -2.96
C ASN A 60 -20.79 -9.06 -1.45
N GLU A 61 -20.23 -10.00 -0.67
CA GLU A 61 -20.33 -9.96 0.79
C GLU A 61 -19.64 -8.71 1.34
N TYR A 62 -18.41 -8.42 0.90
CA TYR A 62 -17.69 -7.22 1.33
C TYR A 62 -18.44 -5.95 0.92
N GLY A 63 -18.95 -5.88 -0.32
CA GLY A 63 -19.68 -4.72 -0.84
C GLY A 63 -21.04 -4.47 -0.18
N ASN A 64 -21.56 -5.44 0.58
CA ASN A 64 -22.79 -5.26 1.33
C ASN A 64 -22.54 -4.38 2.56
N GLY A 65 -22.85 -3.09 2.45
CA GLY A 65 -22.65 -2.10 3.51
C GLY A 65 -21.28 -1.44 3.56
N ARG A 66 -20.37 -1.73 2.57
CA ARG A 66 -19.07 -1.08 2.43
C ARG A 66 -18.84 -0.59 1.02
N THR A 67 -17.94 0.36 0.87
CA THR A 67 -17.55 0.89 -0.44
C THR A 67 -16.75 -0.15 -1.23
N LEU A 68 -17.33 -0.63 -2.32
CA LEU A 68 -16.65 -1.48 -3.31
C LEU A 68 -17.08 -1.01 -4.71
N GLN A 69 -16.32 -0.08 -5.28
CA GLN A 69 -16.59 0.50 -6.58
C GLN A 69 -15.94 -0.33 -7.70
N PRO A 70 -16.71 -1.05 -8.54
CA PRO A 70 -16.13 -1.79 -9.65
C PRO A 70 -15.47 -0.86 -10.67
N ILE A 71 -14.24 -1.20 -11.09
CA ILE A 71 -13.46 -0.48 -12.09
C ILE A 71 -13.34 -1.35 -13.34
N ARG A 72 -13.70 -0.75 -14.49
CA ARG A 72 -13.66 -1.41 -15.82
C ARG A 72 -12.82 -0.66 -16.82
N ARG A 73 -12.47 0.58 -16.51
CA ARG A 73 -11.74 1.51 -17.38
C ARG A 73 -10.67 2.24 -16.61
N PHE A 74 -9.72 2.79 -17.35
CA PHE A 74 -8.73 3.73 -16.81
C PHE A 74 -8.57 4.90 -17.78
N ARG A 75 -8.48 6.09 -17.24
CA ARG A 75 -8.11 7.31 -17.95
C ARG A 75 -6.69 7.70 -17.55
N ILE A 76 -5.78 7.67 -18.51
CA ILE A 76 -4.34 7.85 -18.25
C ILE A 76 -3.79 8.94 -19.14
N GLY A 77 -3.06 9.88 -18.56
CA GLY A 77 -2.41 10.97 -19.31
C GLY A 77 -1.20 11.55 -18.58
N MET A 78 -0.60 12.53 -19.22
CA MET A 78 0.39 13.41 -18.58
C MET A 78 -0.28 14.73 -18.23
N MET A 79 0.11 15.34 -17.12
CA MET A 79 -0.41 16.65 -16.70
C MET A 79 -0.24 17.68 -17.79
N GLY A 80 -1.36 18.39 -18.11
CA GLY A 80 -1.40 19.38 -19.19
C GLY A 80 -1.41 18.79 -20.61
N GLN A 81 -1.78 17.52 -20.78
CA GLN A 81 -1.99 16.86 -22.07
C GLN A 81 -3.31 16.09 -22.08
N ASP A 82 -3.76 15.66 -23.26
CA ASP A 82 -4.93 14.81 -23.40
C ASP A 82 -4.66 13.42 -22.80
N ALA A 83 -5.69 12.86 -22.17
CA ALA A 83 -5.65 11.52 -21.59
C ALA A 83 -6.25 10.48 -22.55
N VAL A 84 -5.72 9.26 -22.46
CA VAL A 84 -6.22 8.09 -23.16
C VAL A 84 -7.11 7.29 -22.22
N GLU A 85 -8.30 6.90 -22.67
CA GLU A 85 -9.19 6.03 -21.93
C GLU A 85 -9.14 4.60 -22.48
N ASN A 86 -8.85 3.64 -21.61
CA ASN A 86 -8.82 2.22 -21.93
C ASN A 86 -9.98 1.49 -21.23
N ASN A 87 -10.76 0.75 -22.02
CA ASN A 87 -11.87 -0.09 -21.53
C ASN A 87 -11.45 -1.57 -21.55
N HIS A 88 -11.52 -2.23 -20.39
CA HIS A 88 -11.19 -3.66 -20.25
C HIS A 88 -12.39 -4.58 -20.48
N GLY A 89 -13.62 -4.04 -20.55
CA GLY A 89 -14.85 -4.81 -20.77
C GLY A 89 -15.39 -5.49 -19.50
N GLU A 90 -14.52 -5.91 -18.60
CA GLU A 90 -14.83 -6.59 -17.34
C GLU A 90 -14.31 -5.79 -16.13
N VAL A 91 -14.66 -6.22 -14.92
CA VAL A 91 -14.12 -5.63 -13.69
C VAL A 91 -12.69 -6.11 -13.50
N VAL A 92 -11.75 -5.17 -13.52
CA VAL A 92 -10.31 -5.46 -13.39
C VAL A 92 -9.74 -5.04 -12.03
N SER A 93 -10.48 -4.22 -11.28
CA SER A 93 -10.12 -3.80 -9.94
C SER A 93 -11.31 -3.15 -9.22
N TYR A 94 -11.09 -2.77 -7.96
CA TYR A 94 -12.11 -2.14 -7.13
C TYR A 94 -11.55 -0.93 -6.40
N GLY A 95 -12.33 0.16 -6.38
CA GLY A 95 -12.13 1.28 -5.47
C GLY A 95 -12.72 0.95 -4.10
N ILE A 96 -11.95 1.15 -3.04
CA ILE A 96 -12.33 0.89 -1.65
C ILE A 96 -11.99 2.08 -0.77
N ARG A 97 -12.56 2.14 0.42
CA ARG A 97 -12.14 3.08 1.46
C ARG A 97 -11.28 2.35 2.49
N ARG A 98 -10.12 2.93 2.79
CA ARG A 98 -9.15 2.30 3.68
C ARG A 98 -9.66 2.15 5.11
N CYS A 99 -10.44 3.10 5.60
CA CYS A 99 -11.05 2.98 6.93
C CYS A 99 -11.97 1.75 7.03
N GLU A 100 -12.72 1.46 5.96
CA GLU A 100 -13.63 0.31 5.92
C GLU A 100 -12.88 -1.01 5.72
N LEU A 101 -11.88 -1.04 4.81
CA LEU A 101 -11.11 -2.27 4.55
C LEU A 101 -10.26 -2.66 5.75
N ASP A 102 -9.54 -1.71 6.34
CA ASP A 102 -8.65 -1.99 7.46
C ASP A 102 -9.44 -2.46 8.69
N ASP A 103 -10.59 -1.85 8.98
CA ASP A 103 -11.50 -2.27 10.05
C ASP A 103 -12.10 -3.66 9.80
N TYR A 104 -12.53 -3.91 8.55
CA TYR A 104 -13.05 -5.22 8.15
C TYR A 104 -12.01 -6.34 8.35
N LEU A 105 -10.76 -6.11 7.91
CA LEU A 105 -9.69 -7.09 8.07
C LEU A 105 -9.39 -7.36 9.54
N LEU A 106 -9.31 -6.30 10.35
CA LEU A 106 -9.08 -6.42 11.79
C LEU A 106 -10.26 -7.08 12.52
N GLY A 107 -11.48 -6.84 12.06
CA GLY A 107 -12.70 -7.47 12.59
C GLY A 107 -12.75 -8.99 12.37
N ARG A 108 -12.04 -9.51 11.36
CA ARG A 108 -11.92 -10.95 11.06
C ARG A 108 -10.91 -11.66 11.96
N VAL A 109 -10.16 -10.94 12.77
CA VAL A 109 -9.08 -11.50 13.62
C VAL A 109 -9.58 -11.72 15.03
N SER A 110 -9.35 -12.91 15.57
CA SER A 110 -9.79 -13.32 16.93
C SER A 110 -8.73 -13.14 18.03
N CYS A 111 -7.45 -12.87 17.68
CA CYS A 111 -6.37 -12.73 18.66
C CYS A 111 -6.54 -11.50 19.58
N THR A 112 -5.72 -11.43 20.64
CA THR A 112 -5.69 -10.28 21.55
C THR A 112 -5.27 -9.01 20.81
N LYS A 113 -6.01 -7.91 21.03
CA LYS A 113 -5.79 -6.60 20.38
C LYS A 113 -5.60 -5.53 21.44
N GLN A 114 -4.55 -4.71 21.28
CA GLN A 114 -4.27 -3.52 22.06
C GLN A 114 -4.27 -2.30 21.11
N LEU A 115 -5.46 -1.75 20.88
CA LEU A 115 -5.67 -0.58 20.03
C LEU A 115 -5.54 0.70 20.84
N GLY A 116 -5.33 1.83 20.16
CA GLY A 116 -5.08 3.14 20.81
C GLY A 116 -3.76 3.17 21.61
N THR A 117 -2.88 2.17 21.41
CA THR A 117 -1.71 1.96 22.25
C THR A 117 -0.42 2.14 21.45
N PRO A 118 0.25 3.30 21.52
CA PRO A 118 1.52 3.52 20.86
C PRO A 118 2.63 2.68 21.50
N VAL A 119 3.48 2.07 20.67
CA VAL A 119 4.72 1.43 21.12
C VAL A 119 5.74 2.52 21.45
N LYS A 120 6.09 2.63 22.74
CA LYS A 120 7.02 3.63 23.28
C LYS A 120 8.41 3.08 23.56
N SER A 121 8.49 1.80 23.96
CA SER A 121 9.75 1.11 24.21
C SER A 121 9.74 -0.29 23.59
N ILE A 122 10.87 -0.67 23.04
CA ILE A 122 11.19 -2.02 22.55
C ILE A 122 12.55 -2.37 23.13
N THR A 123 12.59 -3.42 23.95
CA THR A 123 13.83 -3.90 24.59
C THR A 123 13.93 -5.42 24.46
N ARG A 124 15.05 -6.00 24.84
CA ARG A 124 15.25 -7.45 24.94
C ARG A 124 15.52 -7.86 26.37
N ASP A 125 14.85 -8.91 26.83
CA ASP A 125 15.08 -9.54 28.10
C ASP A 125 15.00 -11.06 27.97
N ASN A 126 16.02 -11.78 28.43
CA ASN A 126 16.10 -13.25 28.42
C ASN A 126 15.70 -13.88 27.07
N GLY A 127 16.12 -13.27 25.96
CA GLY A 127 15.83 -13.77 24.60
C GLY A 127 14.48 -13.30 24.03
N ASN A 128 13.59 -12.75 24.83
CA ASN A 128 12.29 -12.23 24.39
C ASN A 128 12.39 -10.72 24.08
N TRP A 129 11.55 -10.29 23.12
CA TRP A 129 11.25 -8.88 22.92
C TRP A 129 10.23 -8.41 23.96
N VAL A 130 10.51 -7.28 24.59
CA VAL A 130 9.63 -6.65 25.58
C VAL A 130 9.11 -5.34 25.05
N ILE A 131 7.80 -5.19 25.00
CA ILE A 131 7.11 -4.01 24.47
C ILE A 131 6.42 -3.27 25.61
N ASN A 132 6.73 -1.98 25.73
CA ASN A 132 6.17 -1.06 26.74
C ASN A 132 6.29 -1.59 28.19
N GLU A 133 7.25 -2.47 28.47
CA GLU A 133 7.41 -3.12 29.78
C GLU A 133 6.18 -3.93 30.25
N GLN A 134 5.25 -4.24 29.34
CA GLN A 134 3.99 -4.91 29.63
C GLN A 134 3.88 -6.28 28.97
N TRP A 135 4.33 -6.41 27.73
CA TRP A 135 4.17 -7.61 26.90
C TRP A 135 5.52 -8.15 26.43
N GLN A 136 5.63 -9.46 26.37
CA GLN A 136 6.84 -10.10 25.89
C GLN A 136 6.56 -11.25 24.92
N ALA A 137 7.44 -11.46 23.95
CA ALA A 137 7.36 -12.56 22.99
C ALA A 137 8.74 -12.91 22.42
N PRO A 138 8.99 -14.16 22.02
CA PRO A 138 10.21 -14.54 21.31
C PRO A 138 10.24 -13.99 19.88
N LEU A 139 9.07 -13.71 19.26
CA LEU A 139 8.97 -13.14 17.91
C LEU A 139 8.23 -11.80 17.90
N LEU A 140 8.86 -10.80 17.31
CA LEU A 140 8.31 -9.46 17.09
C LEU A 140 8.15 -9.21 15.60
N VAL A 141 6.95 -8.81 15.13
CA VAL A 141 6.70 -8.50 13.74
C VAL A 141 6.36 -7.02 13.56
N GLY A 142 7.14 -6.34 12.73
CA GLY A 142 6.91 -4.95 12.37
C GLY A 142 5.96 -4.85 11.17
N ALA A 143 4.73 -4.38 11.41
CA ALA A 143 3.67 -4.14 10.43
C ALA A 143 3.14 -2.70 10.48
N GLY A 144 3.84 -1.79 11.15
CA GLY A 144 3.40 -0.41 11.47
C GLY A 144 3.53 0.59 10.31
N GLY A 145 3.73 0.13 9.07
CA GLY A 145 3.90 0.98 7.90
C GLY A 145 5.27 1.66 7.84
N HIS A 146 5.41 2.68 7.01
CA HIS A 146 6.71 3.34 6.78
C HIS A 146 7.41 3.81 8.07
N PHE A 147 6.65 4.31 9.04
CA PHE A 147 7.17 4.78 10.32
C PHE A 147 7.15 3.72 11.43
N CYS A 148 7.21 2.45 11.08
CA CYS A 148 7.15 1.34 12.02
C CYS A 148 8.23 1.46 13.11
N PRO A 149 7.86 1.41 14.42
CA PRO A 149 8.85 1.48 15.50
C PRO A 149 9.77 0.26 15.53
N VAL A 150 9.29 -0.92 15.09
CA VAL A 150 10.12 -2.13 15.00
C VAL A 150 11.20 -1.96 13.93
N ALA A 151 10.84 -1.46 12.74
CA ALA A 151 11.83 -1.17 11.69
C ALA A 151 12.88 -0.16 12.18
N ARG A 152 12.47 0.83 12.96
CA ARG A 152 13.38 1.82 13.55
C ARG A 152 14.32 1.20 14.58
N GLN A 153 13.85 0.24 15.37
CA GLN A 153 14.65 -0.49 16.35
C GLN A 153 15.79 -1.28 15.69
N LEU A 154 15.58 -1.79 14.47
CA LEU A 154 16.60 -2.47 13.68
C LEU A 154 17.58 -1.52 12.96
N GLY A 155 17.62 -0.24 13.33
CA GLY A 155 18.44 0.77 12.68
C GLY A 155 17.90 1.28 11.34
N ASN A 156 16.68 0.88 10.98
CA ASN A 156 16.01 1.17 9.70
C ASN A 156 14.93 2.24 9.86
N GLY A 157 15.25 3.32 10.50
CA GLY A 157 14.39 4.51 10.49
C GLY A 157 14.39 5.18 9.11
N PRO A 158 13.43 6.10 8.82
CA PRO A 158 13.50 6.95 7.65
C PRO A 158 14.87 7.64 7.63
N GLY A 159 15.77 7.10 6.84
CA GLY A 159 17.17 7.47 6.86
C GLY A 159 17.54 8.38 5.70
N LYS A 160 18.72 9.03 5.81
CA LYS A 160 19.27 9.93 4.79
C LYS A 160 19.58 9.26 3.44
N HIS A 161 19.44 7.92 3.35
CA HIS A 161 19.80 7.11 2.18
C HIS A 161 18.61 6.42 1.52
N GLU A 162 17.37 6.62 1.98
CA GLU A 162 16.17 6.02 1.39
C GLU A 162 15.44 7.07 0.54
N THR A 163 15.21 6.75 -0.74
CA THR A 163 14.35 7.56 -1.60
C THR A 163 12.90 7.29 -1.22
N VAL A 164 12.29 8.24 -0.55
CA VAL A 164 10.93 8.14 -0.02
C VAL A 164 9.96 8.80 -1.00
N VAL A 165 8.89 8.11 -1.35
CA VAL A 165 7.76 8.74 -2.02
C VAL A 165 6.93 9.50 -1.00
N ALA A 166 6.76 10.80 -1.23
CA ALA A 166 5.83 11.63 -0.48
C ALA A 166 4.53 11.78 -1.26
N ALA A 167 3.41 11.56 -0.59
CA ALA A 167 2.08 11.71 -1.17
C ALA A 167 1.21 12.63 -0.32
N LYS A 168 0.29 13.35 -0.99
CA LYS A 168 -0.79 14.10 -0.35
C LYS A 168 -2.10 13.76 -1.03
N GLU A 169 -3.15 13.59 -0.22
CA GLU A 169 -4.49 13.30 -0.73
C GLU A 169 -5.59 13.92 0.14
N VAL A 170 -6.77 13.98 -0.43
CA VAL A 170 -8.04 14.19 0.28
C VAL A 170 -9.05 13.15 -0.19
N GLU A 171 -9.74 12.50 0.74
CA GLU A 171 -10.92 11.68 0.49
C GLU A 171 -12.10 12.29 1.24
N PHE A 172 -13.23 12.49 0.55
CA PHE A 172 -14.42 13.08 1.15
C PHE A 172 -15.70 12.57 0.48
N GLU A 173 -16.80 12.63 1.19
CA GLU A 173 -18.13 12.39 0.65
C GLU A 173 -18.64 13.64 -0.07
N MET A 174 -18.96 13.50 -1.35
CA MET A 174 -19.51 14.59 -2.16
C MET A 174 -20.95 14.88 -1.77
N THR A 175 -21.30 16.16 -1.70
CA THR A 175 -22.71 16.56 -1.68
C THR A 175 -23.41 16.17 -3.00
N PRO A 176 -24.75 16.11 -3.04
CA PRO A 176 -25.46 15.85 -4.30
C PRO A 176 -25.14 16.85 -5.41
N GLU A 177 -24.80 18.09 -5.07
CA GLU A 177 -24.39 19.12 -6.04
C GLU A 177 -22.99 18.85 -6.58
N GLN A 178 -22.04 18.55 -5.70
CA GLN A 178 -20.69 18.16 -6.08
C GLN A 178 -20.71 16.90 -6.95
N ALA A 179 -21.53 15.91 -6.61
CA ALA A 179 -21.64 14.67 -7.38
C ALA A 179 -22.22 14.89 -8.79
N ARG A 180 -23.11 15.91 -8.97
CA ARG A 180 -23.66 16.29 -10.28
C ARG A 180 -22.67 17.07 -11.14
N SER A 181 -21.85 17.92 -10.53
CA SER A 181 -20.84 18.73 -11.22
C SER A 181 -19.51 17.98 -11.48
N CYS A 182 -19.32 16.81 -10.89
CA CYS A 182 -18.10 16.01 -11.02
C CYS A 182 -18.23 15.05 -12.20
N GLU A 183 -17.43 15.24 -13.25
CA GLU A 183 -17.41 14.36 -14.41
C GLU A 183 -16.55 13.09 -14.20
N ALA A 184 -15.74 13.00 -13.13
CA ALA A 184 -15.04 11.78 -12.81
C ALA A 184 -16.03 10.63 -12.56
N ARG A 185 -15.78 9.49 -13.20
CA ARG A 185 -16.65 8.31 -13.13
C ARG A 185 -16.12 7.26 -12.16
N GLY A 186 -17.01 6.59 -11.43
CA GLY A 186 -16.64 5.56 -10.49
C GLY A 186 -15.96 4.36 -11.14
N ASP A 187 -16.40 3.97 -12.33
CA ASP A 187 -15.82 2.85 -13.09
C ASP A 187 -14.51 3.17 -13.82
N THR A 188 -14.06 4.44 -13.77
CA THR A 188 -12.94 4.96 -14.57
C THR A 188 -12.05 5.87 -13.72
N PRO A 189 -11.17 5.32 -12.87
CA PRO A 189 -10.16 6.14 -12.20
C PRO A 189 -9.22 6.80 -13.20
N GLU A 190 -8.70 7.96 -12.80
CA GLU A 190 -7.80 8.77 -13.61
C GLU A 190 -6.41 8.81 -13.01
N LEU A 191 -5.40 8.60 -13.83
CA LEU A 191 -3.99 8.65 -13.48
C LEU A 191 -3.27 9.67 -14.37
N TRP A 192 -2.63 10.65 -13.74
CA TRP A 192 -2.00 11.76 -14.42
C TRP A 192 -0.52 11.84 -14.04
N PHE A 193 0.35 11.40 -14.93
CA PHE A 193 1.80 11.41 -14.70
C PHE A 193 2.36 12.83 -14.74
N CYS A 194 3.26 13.11 -13.80
CA CYS A 194 4.00 14.36 -13.80
C CYS A 194 4.86 14.48 -15.06
N ARG A 195 5.05 15.71 -15.57
CA ARG A 195 5.83 15.95 -16.80
C ARG A 195 7.29 15.51 -16.66
N ASP A 196 7.85 15.59 -15.47
CA ASP A 196 9.21 15.18 -15.14
C ASP A 196 9.34 13.69 -14.79
N LEU A 197 8.25 12.92 -14.88
CA LEU A 197 8.15 11.48 -14.61
C LEU A 197 8.49 11.08 -13.16
N LYS A 198 8.56 12.03 -12.22
CA LYS A 198 8.90 11.76 -10.82
C LYS A 198 7.69 11.47 -9.93
N GLY A 199 6.57 11.16 -10.52
CA GLY A 199 5.35 10.82 -9.79
C GLY A 199 4.11 10.95 -10.65
N TYR A 200 2.96 10.76 -10.02
CA TYR A 200 1.66 10.89 -10.66
C TYR A 200 0.58 11.35 -9.67
N ALA A 201 -0.45 12.00 -10.21
CA ALA A 201 -1.67 12.33 -9.50
C ALA A 201 -2.80 11.38 -9.88
N TRP A 202 -3.84 11.36 -9.05
CA TRP A 202 -5.00 10.52 -9.28
C TRP A 202 -6.31 11.22 -8.92
N VAL A 203 -7.38 10.78 -9.59
CA VAL A 203 -8.77 11.09 -9.24
C VAL A 203 -9.55 9.78 -9.23
N PHE A 204 -10.04 9.37 -8.06
CA PHE A 204 -10.81 8.16 -7.86
C PHE A 204 -12.18 8.49 -7.26
N ARG A 205 -13.25 8.23 -8.01
CA ARG A 205 -14.62 8.29 -7.50
C ARG A 205 -15.07 6.90 -7.06
N LYS A 206 -15.62 6.80 -5.87
CA LYS A 206 -16.08 5.56 -5.23
C LYS A 206 -17.50 5.78 -4.71
N GLY A 207 -18.51 5.56 -5.57
CA GLY A 207 -19.89 5.93 -5.26
C GLY A 207 -20.03 7.43 -5.02
N SER A 208 -20.40 7.82 -3.79
CA SER A 208 -20.49 9.22 -3.35
C SER A 208 -19.14 9.81 -2.91
N TYR A 209 -18.10 9.00 -2.73
CA TYR A 209 -16.78 9.48 -2.29
C TYR A 209 -15.87 9.83 -3.46
N LEU A 210 -15.07 10.88 -3.26
CA LEU A 210 -14.03 11.31 -4.20
C LEU A 210 -12.70 11.35 -3.47
N ASN A 211 -11.68 10.69 -4.05
CA ASN A 211 -10.32 10.70 -3.56
C ASN A 211 -9.42 11.34 -4.63
N ILE A 212 -8.69 12.37 -4.23
CA ILE A 212 -7.78 13.12 -5.11
C ILE A 212 -6.44 13.21 -4.41
N GLY A 213 -5.38 12.90 -5.15
CA GLY A 213 -4.04 13.00 -4.57
C GLY A 213 -2.93 13.05 -5.61
N LEU A 214 -1.72 13.21 -5.11
CA LEU A 214 -0.48 13.20 -5.87
C LEU A 214 0.64 12.60 -5.02
N GLY A 215 1.41 11.70 -5.61
CA GLY A 215 2.61 11.11 -5.04
C GLY A 215 3.84 11.39 -5.90
N ARG A 216 4.99 11.69 -5.25
CA ARG A 216 6.27 11.95 -5.93
C ARG A 216 7.44 11.31 -5.19
N GLU A 217 8.43 10.85 -5.94
CA GLU A 217 9.69 10.34 -5.40
C GLU A 217 10.54 11.46 -4.77
N ASP A 218 10.37 12.71 -5.21
CA ASP A 218 10.92 13.87 -4.56
C ASP A 218 9.79 14.66 -3.86
N ASN A 219 10.00 15.10 -2.64
CA ASN A 219 9.03 15.94 -1.92
C ASN A 219 9.13 17.42 -2.32
N HIS A 220 10.04 17.75 -3.25
CA HIS A 220 10.25 19.12 -3.67
C HIS A 220 9.00 19.67 -4.34
N ARG A 221 8.46 20.74 -3.76
CA ARG A 221 7.26 21.43 -4.25
C ARG A 221 6.03 20.51 -4.45
N LEU A 222 5.92 19.41 -3.66
CA LEU A 222 4.77 18.50 -3.73
C LEU A 222 3.43 19.24 -3.64
N THR A 223 3.35 20.24 -2.78
CA THR A 223 2.13 21.05 -2.61
C THR A 223 1.81 21.85 -3.87
N ASP A 224 2.79 22.52 -4.46
CA ASP A 224 2.59 23.32 -5.67
C ASP A 224 2.13 22.46 -6.85
N HIS A 225 2.72 21.27 -7.01
CA HIS A 225 2.29 20.32 -8.05
C HIS A 225 0.85 19.83 -7.82
N LEU A 226 0.48 19.56 -6.56
CA LEU A 226 -0.86 19.13 -6.22
C LEU A 226 -1.88 20.25 -6.45
N GLU A 227 -1.57 21.48 -6.04
CA GLU A 227 -2.44 22.64 -6.24
C GLU A 227 -2.67 22.94 -7.73
N ALA A 228 -1.60 22.90 -8.53
CA ALA A 228 -1.70 23.06 -9.98
C ALA A 228 -2.57 21.95 -10.61
N PHE A 229 -2.37 20.70 -10.21
CA PHE A 229 -3.19 19.58 -10.69
C PHE A 229 -4.65 19.73 -10.31
N VAL A 230 -4.95 20.10 -9.07
CA VAL A 230 -6.33 20.33 -8.59
C VAL A 230 -6.99 21.44 -9.39
N GLU A 231 -6.28 22.54 -9.66
CA GLU A 231 -6.84 23.65 -10.44
C GLU A 231 -7.13 23.22 -11.89
N ASP A 232 -6.21 22.50 -12.54
CA ASP A 232 -6.43 21.95 -13.88
C ASP A 232 -7.66 21.01 -13.93
N MET A 233 -7.84 20.17 -12.92
CA MET A 233 -8.99 19.25 -12.83
C MET A 233 -10.32 19.97 -12.58
N LYS A 234 -10.31 21.06 -11.79
CA LYS A 234 -11.49 21.92 -11.59
C LYS A 234 -11.88 22.61 -12.89
N GLN A 235 -10.93 23.20 -13.58
CA GLN A 235 -11.18 23.90 -14.86
C GLN A 235 -11.71 22.94 -15.93
N ALA A 236 -11.24 21.68 -15.91
CA ALA A 236 -11.72 20.63 -16.80
C ALA A 236 -13.05 20.00 -16.37
N GLY A 237 -13.68 20.45 -15.27
CA GLY A 237 -14.92 19.87 -14.74
C GLY A 237 -14.78 18.45 -14.18
N ARG A 238 -13.54 17.95 -14.06
CA ARG A 238 -13.30 16.57 -13.61
C ARG A 238 -13.61 16.38 -12.13
N ILE A 239 -13.42 17.44 -11.33
CA ILE A 239 -13.68 17.45 -9.88
C ILE A 239 -14.50 18.68 -9.50
N PRO A 240 -15.21 18.67 -8.35
CA PRO A 240 -15.96 19.82 -7.88
C PRO A 240 -15.06 21.05 -7.68
N ALA A 241 -15.63 22.24 -7.88
CA ALA A 241 -14.89 23.51 -7.70
C ALA A 241 -14.49 23.74 -6.24
N ASP A 242 -15.34 23.35 -5.30
CA ASP A 242 -15.12 23.43 -3.87
C ASP A 242 -14.69 22.04 -3.32
N LEU A 243 -13.49 21.94 -2.84
CA LEU A 243 -12.98 20.74 -2.16
C LEU A 243 -12.99 20.98 -0.67
N PRO A 244 -13.63 20.10 0.11
CA PRO A 244 -13.60 20.22 1.55
C PRO A 244 -12.24 19.74 2.11
N GLY A 245 -11.83 20.39 3.19
CA GLY A 245 -10.81 19.87 4.05
C GLY A 245 -9.36 20.10 3.61
N ARG A 246 -8.49 19.47 4.37
CA ARG A 246 -7.04 19.59 4.24
C ARG A 246 -6.50 18.31 3.62
N PHE A 247 -5.63 18.45 2.63
CA PHE A 247 -4.86 17.32 2.10
C PHE A 247 -3.95 16.73 3.19
N LYS A 248 -4.07 15.42 3.40
CA LYS A 248 -3.27 14.66 4.38
C LYS A 248 -2.04 14.08 3.71
N GLY A 249 -0.90 14.13 4.41
CA GLY A 249 0.37 13.61 3.90
C GLY A 249 0.62 12.16 4.32
N HIS A 250 1.31 11.43 3.47
CA HIS A 250 1.86 10.11 3.76
C HIS A 250 3.21 9.93 3.08
N ALA A 251 4.00 9.00 3.59
CA ALA A 251 5.28 8.61 3.00
C ALA A 251 5.40 7.08 2.97
N TYR A 252 6.04 6.56 1.93
CA TYR A 252 6.31 5.14 1.77
C TYR A 252 7.58 4.91 0.95
N LEU A 253 8.11 3.69 1.01
CA LEU A 253 9.29 3.27 0.26
C LEU A 253 8.87 2.37 -0.89
N LEU A 254 9.40 2.66 -2.07
CA LEU A 254 9.34 1.76 -3.20
C LEU A 254 10.33 0.61 -3.00
N TYR A 255 9.93 -0.60 -3.41
CA TYR A 255 10.73 -1.82 -3.19
C TYR A 255 12.15 -1.72 -3.74
N ALA A 256 12.35 -1.19 -4.93
CA ALA A 256 13.67 -1.02 -5.54
C ALA A 256 14.60 -0.10 -4.73
N HIS A 257 14.03 0.86 -4.01
CA HIS A 257 14.80 1.86 -3.24
C HIS A 257 14.90 1.52 -1.74
N ALA A 258 14.27 0.44 -1.31
CA ALA A 258 14.27 0.04 0.10
C ALA A 258 15.55 -0.75 0.43
N ASN A 259 16.23 -0.32 1.49
CA ASN A 259 17.40 -1.01 2.03
C ASN A 259 17.17 -1.45 3.48
N ARG A 260 16.00 -2.05 3.73
CA ARG A 260 15.63 -2.53 5.07
C ARG A 260 15.85 -4.02 5.17
N PRO A 261 16.53 -4.53 6.22
CA PRO A 261 16.55 -5.96 6.49
C PRO A 261 15.13 -6.45 6.74
N LEU A 262 14.79 -7.59 6.17
CA LEU A 262 13.47 -8.19 6.32
C LEU A 262 13.39 -9.06 7.58
N VAL A 263 14.55 -9.54 8.05
CA VAL A 263 14.71 -10.56 9.08
C VAL A 263 15.86 -10.19 10.01
N ASP A 264 15.70 -10.45 11.30
CA ASP A 264 16.74 -10.50 12.31
C ASP A 264 16.34 -11.53 13.38
N ASP A 265 17.20 -11.79 14.39
CA ASP A 265 16.90 -12.71 15.49
C ASP A 265 15.61 -12.33 16.21
N GLY A 266 14.60 -13.17 16.08
CA GLY A 266 13.27 -12.95 16.64
C GLY A 266 12.53 -11.75 16.05
N VAL A 267 12.85 -11.31 14.82
CA VAL A 267 12.15 -10.17 14.18
C VAL A 267 11.89 -10.42 12.70
N LEU A 268 10.68 -10.02 12.25
CA LEU A 268 10.30 -9.91 10.85
C LEU A 268 9.73 -8.52 10.56
N LEU A 269 9.98 -7.99 9.35
CA LEU A 269 9.29 -6.80 8.82
C LEU A 269 8.40 -7.19 7.64
N ILE A 270 7.15 -6.68 7.61
CA ILE A 270 6.18 -6.95 6.56
C ILE A 270 5.54 -5.64 6.04
N GLY A 271 5.06 -5.67 4.81
CA GLY A 271 4.41 -4.52 4.16
C GLY A 271 5.32 -3.29 4.05
N ASP A 272 4.74 -2.10 4.23
CA ASP A 272 5.49 -0.83 4.14
C ASP A 272 6.60 -0.70 5.21
N ALA A 273 6.53 -1.44 6.31
CA ALA A 273 7.60 -1.47 7.30
C ALA A 273 8.88 -2.10 6.73
N ALA A 274 8.72 -3.03 5.80
CA ALA A 274 9.78 -3.67 5.03
C ALA A 274 10.12 -2.92 3.72
N GLY A 275 9.37 -1.87 3.36
CA GLY A 275 9.54 -1.13 2.12
C GLY A 275 9.14 -1.93 0.88
N LEU A 276 7.95 -2.53 0.88
CA LEU A 276 7.51 -3.45 -0.17
C LEU A 276 6.54 -2.85 -1.20
N ALA A 277 6.32 -1.53 -1.22
CA ALA A 277 5.46 -0.94 -2.24
C ALA A 277 6.05 -1.15 -3.65
N TYR A 278 5.20 -1.51 -4.61
CA TYR A 278 5.63 -1.71 -6.00
C TYR A 278 6.29 -0.47 -6.59
N THR A 279 7.42 -0.65 -7.27
CA THR A 279 8.25 0.45 -7.75
C THR A 279 7.53 1.35 -8.74
N GLN A 280 6.74 0.78 -9.67
CA GLN A 280 6.12 1.53 -10.76
C GLN A 280 4.82 2.23 -10.36
N SER A 281 4.03 1.62 -9.47
CA SER A 281 2.70 2.11 -9.10
C SER A 281 2.62 2.71 -7.69
N GLY A 282 3.58 2.37 -6.81
CA GLY A 282 3.49 2.72 -5.40
C GLY A 282 2.38 1.95 -4.65
N GLU A 283 1.77 0.92 -5.27
CA GLU A 283 0.79 0.09 -4.59
C GLU A 283 1.46 -0.69 -3.45
N GLY A 284 0.91 -0.57 -2.24
CA GLY A 284 1.41 -1.23 -1.04
C GLY A 284 0.44 -2.24 -0.42
N ILE A 285 -0.85 -2.25 -0.80
CA ILE A 285 -1.86 -3.12 -0.15
C ILE A 285 -1.59 -4.59 -0.50
N ARG A 286 -1.42 -4.92 -1.78
CA ARG A 286 -1.13 -6.28 -2.22
C ARG A 286 0.19 -6.80 -1.63
N PRO A 287 1.32 -6.08 -1.74
CA PRO A 287 2.56 -6.49 -1.08
C PRO A 287 2.44 -6.67 0.44
N ALA A 288 1.66 -5.82 1.12
CA ALA A 288 1.43 -5.95 2.56
C ALA A 288 0.74 -7.27 2.92
N ILE A 289 -0.28 -7.65 2.15
CA ILE A 289 -1.02 -8.90 2.34
C ILE A 289 -0.15 -10.10 1.98
N GLU A 290 0.49 -10.09 0.82
CA GLU A 290 1.31 -11.20 0.36
C GLU A 290 2.52 -11.45 1.27
N SER A 291 3.19 -10.39 1.73
CA SER A 291 4.30 -10.53 2.68
C SER A 291 3.85 -11.09 4.03
N ALA A 292 2.64 -10.73 4.48
CA ALA A 292 2.06 -11.27 5.70
C ALA A 292 1.77 -12.78 5.59
N LEU A 293 1.22 -13.22 4.46
CA LEU A 293 0.94 -14.65 4.20
C LEU A 293 2.25 -15.46 4.12
N MET A 294 3.29 -14.95 3.44
CA MET A 294 4.60 -15.59 3.41
C MET A 294 5.23 -15.66 4.80
N ALA A 295 5.14 -14.57 5.59
CA ALA A 295 5.62 -14.55 6.95
C ALA A 295 4.88 -15.57 7.83
N ALA A 296 3.56 -15.69 7.68
CA ALA A 296 2.77 -16.68 8.43
C ALA A 296 3.26 -18.10 8.18
N LYS A 297 3.49 -18.47 6.92
CA LYS A 297 4.02 -19.78 6.54
C LYS A 297 5.37 -20.04 7.20
N VAL A 298 6.30 -19.10 7.10
CA VAL A 298 7.63 -19.23 7.70
C VAL A 298 7.57 -19.35 9.23
N ILE A 299 6.72 -18.55 9.89
CA ILE A 299 6.53 -18.61 11.35
C ILE A 299 5.98 -19.96 11.80
N GLN A 300 5.12 -20.58 11.00
CA GLN A 300 4.53 -21.90 11.32
C GLN A 300 5.52 -23.04 11.11
N GLU A 301 6.38 -22.95 10.11
CA GLU A 301 7.35 -23.99 9.72
C GLU A 301 8.69 -23.88 10.47
N ALA A 302 9.03 -22.70 11.01
CA ALA A 302 10.32 -22.44 11.63
C ALA A 302 10.48 -23.21 12.96
N PRO A 303 11.61 -23.90 13.17
CA PRO A 303 11.88 -24.61 14.43
C PRO A 303 12.14 -23.66 15.60
N ASP A 304 12.65 -22.49 15.31
CA ASP A 304 12.89 -21.37 16.22
C ASP A 304 12.78 -20.04 15.45
N TYR A 305 13.01 -18.93 16.14
CA TYR A 305 12.92 -17.60 15.53
C TYR A 305 14.29 -16.93 15.35
N SER A 306 15.37 -17.71 15.20
CA SER A 306 16.67 -17.18 14.81
C SER A 306 16.63 -16.60 13.39
N ALA A 307 17.52 -15.66 13.10
CA ALA A 307 17.63 -15.06 11.77
C ALA A 307 17.82 -16.14 10.68
N ILE A 308 18.53 -17.23 11.00
CA ILE A 308 18.76 -18.36 10.08
C ILE A 308 17.44 -19.09 9.79
N SER A 309 16.66 -19.42 10.82
CA SER A 309 15.38 -20.13 10.66
C SER A 309 14.34 -19.28 9.94
N LEU A 310 14.41 -17.96 10.06
CA LEU A 310 13.51 -17.02 9.39
C LEU A 310 13.98 -16.59 7.99
N GLN A 311 15.21 -16.96 7.56
CA GLN A 311 15.82 -16.48 6.30
C GLN A 311 14.98 -16.79 5.06
N SER A 312 14.27 -17.92 5.04
CA SER A 312 13.39 -18.32 3.93
C SER A 312 12.32 -17.29 3.60
N TYR A 313 11.91 -16.45 4.56
CA TYR A 313 11.01 -15.32 4.31
C TYR A 313 11.64 -14.31 3.35
N GLY A 314 12.92 -13.94 3.57
CA GLY A 314 13.64 -13.02 2.67
C GLY A 314 13.77 -13.58 1.26
N GLU A 315 14.02 -14.88 1.13
CA GLU A 315 14.11 -15.58 -0.16
C GLU A 315 12.76 -15.61 -0.89
N GLN A 316 11.64 -15.84 -0.18
CA GLN A 316 10.31 -15.78 -0.75
C GLN A 316 9.95 -14.37 -1.23
N ILE A 317 10.31 -13.32 -0.47
CA ILE A 317 10.14 -11.92 -0.87
C ILE A 317 10.94 -11.63 -2.15
N ALA A 318 12.22 -12.03 -2.20
CA ALA A 318 13.04 -11.83 -3.39
C ALA A 318 12.51 -12.59 -4.61
N THR A 319 12.01 -13.80 -4.42
CA THR A 319 11.36 -14.58 -5.50
C THR A 319 10.09 -13.91 -6.00
N ARG A 320 9.28 -13.33 -5.09
CA ARG A 320 7.97 -12.74 -5.43
C ARG A 320 8.09 -11.35 -6.06
N PHE A 321 8.97 -10.50 -5.51
CA PHE A 321 9.09 -9.09 -5.88
C PHE A 321 10.34 -8.78 -6.71
N GLY A 322 11.20 -9.75 -6.96
CA GLY A 322 12.49 -9.57 -7.65
C GLY A 322 13.62 -9.20 -6.69
N ASN A 323 14.85 -9.11 -7.22
CA ASN A 323 15.99 -8.63 -6.46
C ASN A 323 16.04 -7.11 -6.46
N ARG A 324 16.16 -6.48 -5.30
CA ARG A 324 16.25 -5.02 -5.15
C ARG A 324 17.36 -4.39 -6.00
N ALA A 325 18.50 -5.06 -6.15
CA ALA A 325 19.61 -4.59 -6.97
C ALA A 325 19.36 -4.66 -8.47
N SER A 326 18.51 -5.58 -8.96
CA SER A 326 18.28 -5.78 -10.40
C SER A 326 17.33 -4.76 -11.02
N GLU A 327 16.49 -4.11 -10.22
CA GLU A 327 15.58 -3.05 -10.73
C GLU A 327 16.31 -1.73 -11.05
N GLN A 328 17.50 -1.51 -10.48
CA GLN A 328 18.34 -0.36 -10.79
C GLN A 328 19.04 -0.46 -12.16
N GLU A 329 19.21 -1.68 -12.70
CA GLU A 329 19.94 -1.93 -13.95
C GLU A 329 19.08 -1.94 -15.22
N TYR A 330 17.74 -2.01 -15.12
CA TYR A 330 16.84 -2.09 -16.29
C TYR A 330 16.32 -0.73 -16.81
N GLY A 331 16.83 0.39 -16.33
CA GLY A 331 16.62 1.69 -16.92
C GLY A 331 17.53 1.83 -18.15
N PHE A 332 16.99 1.86 -19.38
CA PHE A 332 17.70 2.53 -20.47
C PHE A 332 18.00 3.94 -19.99
N ASP A 333 19.27 4.23 -19.77
CA ASP A 333 19.72 5.55 -19.32
C ASP A 333 19.62 6.53 -20.50
N LEU A 334 18.35 6.85 -20.86
CA LEU A 334 18.06 7.82 -21.87
C LEU A 334 18.47 9.21 -21.35
N PRO A 335 19.13 10.02 -22.14
CA PRO A 335 19.37 11.41 -21.80
C PRO A 335 18.06 12.10 -21.36
N GLU A 336 18.11 12.92 -20.31
CA GLU A 336 16.93 13.58 -19.75
C GLU A 336 16.09 14.31 -20.80
N TRP A 337 16.73 14.94 -21.79
CA TRP A 337 16.06 15.66 -22.86
C TRP A 337 15.23 14.76 -23.80
N LEU A 338 15.51 13.44 -23.84
CA LEU A 338 14.75 12.46 -24.63
C LEU A 338 13.64 11.79 -23.80
N LYS A 339 13.75 11.72 -22.48
CA LYS A 339 12.78 11.03 -21.62
C LYS A 339 11.37 11.62 -21.76
N GLN A 340 11.23 12.94 -21.68
CA GLN A 340 9.93 13.60 -21.77
C GLN A 340 9.23 13.45 -23.13
N PRO A 341 9.86 13.71 -24.28
CA PRO A 341 9.21 13.53 -25.58
C PRO A 341 8.78 12.09 -25.84
N ILE A 342 9.63 11.11 -25.45
CA ILE A 342 9.33 9.70 -25.61
C ILE A 342 8.14 9.32 -24.70
N ALA A 343 8.18 9.67 -23.42
CA ALA A 343 7.09 9.40 -22.50
C ALA A 343 5.78 10.05 -22.96
N SER A 344 5.82 11.30 -23.40
CA SER A 344 4.65 12.01 -23.94
C SER A 344 4.05 11.27 -25.15
N THR A 345 4.88 10.76 -26.04
CA THR A 345 4.41 9.99 -27.20
C THR A 345 3.81 8.65 -26.78
N LEU A 346 4.47 7.92 -25.88
CA LEU A 346 3.99 6.63 -25.38
C LEU A 346 2.68 6.77 -24.61
N MET A 347 2.53 7.79 -23.76
CA MET A 347 1.32 8.04 -22.98
C MET A 347 0.08 8.41 -23.82
N ARG A 348 0.25 8.77 -25.08
CA ARG A 348 -0.83 8.96 -26.05
C ARG A 348 -1.24 7.66 -26.77
N SER A 349 -0.47 6.59 -26.59
CA SER A 349 -0.76 5.30 -27.20
C SER A 349 -1.71 4.45 -26.34
N HIS A 350 -2.85 4.04 -26.90
CA HIS A 350 -3.77 3.09 -26.26
C HIS A 350 -3.08 1.77 -25.90
N TRP A 351 -2.18 1.29 -26.75
CA TRP A 351 -1.45 0.05 -26.48
C TRP A 351 -0.55 0.21 -25.23
N PHE A 352 0.24 1.29 -25.16
CA PHE A 352 1.16 1.51 -24.06
C PHE A 352 0.43 1.75 -22.75
N THR A 353 -0.56 2.65 -22.72
CA THR A 353 -1.33 2.97 -21.52
C THR A 353 -2.12 1.78 -21.01
N ARG A 354 -2.62 0.91 -21.92
CA ARG A 354 -3.31 -0.31 -21.53
C ARG A 354 -2.33 -1.40 -21.08
N LYS A 355 -1.41 -1.82 -21.95
CA LYS A 355 -0.59 -3.02 -21.73
C LYS A 355 0.53 -2.80 -20.72
N VAL A 356 1.18 -1.63 -20.77
CA VAL A 356 2.32 -1.34 -19.90
C VAL A 356 1.85 -0.64 -18.62
N VAL A 357 1.18 0.50 -18.75
CA VAL A 357 0.79 1.26 -17.56
C VAL A 357 -0.27 0.50 -16.76
N THR A 358 -1.45 0.20 -17.36
CA THR A 358 -2.54 -0.38 -16.60
C THR A 358 -2.28 -1.85 -16.26
N GLU A 359 -2.11 -2.73 -17.26
CA GLU A 359 -2.08 -4.18 -17.03
C GLU A 359 -0.81 -4.62 -16.28
N LYS A 360 0.36 -4.03 -16.63
CA LYS A 360 1.64 -4.44 -16.04
C LYS A 360 1.98 -3.66 -14.75
N TRP A 361 1.91 -2.31 -14.76
CA TRP A 361 2.40 -1.51 -13.62
C TRP A 361 1.38 -1.39 -12.50
N PHE A 362 0.09 -1.27 -12.83
CA PHE A 362 -0.95 -1.02 -11.85
C PHE A 362 -1.78 -2.25 -11.47
N LEU A 363 -2.19 -3.07 -12.43
CA LEU A 363 -2.98 -4.28 -12.17
C LEU A 363 -2.12 -5.51 -11.87
N HIS A 364 -0.83 -5.49 -12.20
CA HIS A 364 0.10 -6.62 -12.02
C HIS A 364 -0.49 -7.94 -12.55
N GLN A 365 -1.17 -7.91 -13.72
CA GLN A 365 -1.87 -9.08 -14.27
C GLN A 365 -0.93 -10.24 -14.60
N GLN A 366 0.36 -9.96 -14.82
CA GLN A 366 1.39 -10.99 -15.04
C GLN A 366 1.79 -11.73 -13.75
N VAL A 367 1.38 -11.23 -12.58
CA VAL A 367 1.70 -11.82 -11.29
C VAL A 367 0.43 -12.50 -10.73
N PRO A 368 0.36 -13.85 -10.72
CA PRO A 368 -0.81 -14.56 -10.22
C PRO A 368 -1.05 -14.26 -8.74
N PRO A 369 -2.27 -14.48 -8.22
CA PRO A 369 -2.52 -14.47 -6.79
C PRO A 369 -1.53 -15.38 -6.06
N LEU A 370 -1.18 -15.06 -4.84
CA LEU A 370 -0.36 -15.94 -4.01
C LEU A 370 -1.23 -17.14 -3.62
N ASP A 371 -0.82 -18.32 -4.06
CA ASP A 371 -1.46 -19.58 -3.67
C ASP A 371 -0.83 -20.03 -2.35
N VAL A 372 -1.36 -19.54 -1.24
CA VAL A 372 -1.03 -20.01 0.11
C VAL A 372 -2.30 -20.66 0.64
N ALA A 373 -2.30 -21.99 0.66
CA ALA A 373 -3.28 -22.71 1.47
C ALA A 373 -3.05 -22.29 2.93
N VAL A 374 -3.93 -21.46 3.47
CA VAL A 374 -3.96 -21.05 4.88
C VAL A 374 -4.82 -22.02 5.67
#